data_b51a04ccc52af2d45e212f09db6610ef
#
_entry.id   b51a04ccc52af2d45e212f09db6610ef
#
_cell.length_a   1.000
_cell.length_b   1.000
_cell.length_c   1.000
_cell.angle_alpha   90.00
_cell.angle_beta   90.00
_cell.angle_gamma   90.00
#
_symmetry.space_group_name_H-M   'P 1'
#
loop_
_entity.id
_entity.type
_entity.pdbx_description
1 polymer ?
#
loop_
_entity_poly.entity_id
_entity_poly.type
_entity_poly.pdbx_seq_one_letter_code
_entity_poly.pdbx_strand_id
1 'polypeptide(L)'
;MSVPGPRRRRAFLLTALAAVGIVVSAVAATAPAPVKAGPRNEVGPAASDDWFVWSKSREPRTSPLDLYAQQTGHAPFKVNPKNTQAYAGAIDGTTLAYQLIRGNLADRSDLRLYDLAARHLLPMPSGVNTSRWECCVSLSGGWLLFSRGHSYSRDRQLVLLRNLTTGEQRVLDQLRNKNGLASAGQISGTFAVWTKCSPYPVCHIYRYDLASGTTTTLPTQAGKVVYSPSVNESGTVYYGQSNQGCGKSVKPMRQPIAGAAELITALPKRRDIDITYAHRLPPRPPGDVVTTRVYYDIVRCRTHQWDIYSVDDSERIPPPSPPTP
;
A
#
# COMPACT_ATOMS: atom_id res chain seq x y z
N MET A 1 -14.07 -20.16 -84.91
CA MET A 1 -15.11 -20.66 -83.97
C MET A 1 -14.56 -20.61 -82.56
N SER A 2 -14.88 -19.55 -81.84
CA SER A 2 -14.39 -19.33 -80.44
C SER A 2 -15.52 -19.58 -79.48
N VAL A 3 -15.28 -20.47 -78.49
CA VAL A 3 -16.21 -20.85 -77.45
C VAL A 3 -16.04 -19.91 -76.26
N PRO A 4 -17.09 -19.29 -75.70
CA PRO A 4 -16.97 -18.44 -74.51
C PRO A 4 -17.02 -19.28 -73.22
N GLY A 5 -16.05 -19.02 -72.34
CA GLY A 5 -15.92 -19.65 -71.03
C GLY A 5 -16.87 -19.04 -69.98
N PRO A 6 -17.19 -19.78 -68.92
CA PRO A 6 -18.17 -19.38 -67.94
C PRO A 6 -17.66 -18.30 -66.96
N ARG A 7 -18.47 -17.24 -66.77
CA ARG A 7 -18.27 -16.19 -65.76
C ARG A 7 -18.54 -16.72 -64.37
N ARG A 8 -17.50 -16.80 -63.51
CA ARG A 8 -17.62 -17.06 -62.07
C ARG A 8 -18.17 -15.81 -61.40
N ARG A 9 -19.35 -15.90 -60.82
CA ARG A 9 -19.91 -14.90 -59.88
C ARG A 9 -19.21 -15.05 -58.53
N ARG A 10 -18.49 -14.04 -58.11
CA ARG A 10 -17.95 -13.93 -56.73
C ARG A 10 -19.09 -13.40 -55.83
N ALA A 11 -19.54 -14.25 -54.91
CA ALA A 11 -20.41 -13.83 -53.81
C ALA A 11 -19.54 -13.12 -52.77
N PHE A 12 -19.83 -11.84 -52.53
CA PHE A 12 -19.25 -11.11 -51.39
C PHE A 12 -20.08 -11.44 -50.16
N LEU A 13 -19.48 -12.18 -49.21
CA LEU A 13 -20.00 -12.30 -47.84
C LEU A 13 -19.62 -11.01 -47.11
N LEU A 14 -20.61 -10.18 -46.80
CA LEU A 14 -20.49 -9.06 -45.86
C LEU A 14 -20.58 -9.62 -44.46
N THR A 15 -19.43 -9.72 -43.79
CA THR A 15 -19.34 -10.03 -42.36
C THR A 15 -19.59 -8.74 -41.58
N ALA A 16 -20.78 -8.61 -40.98
CA ALA A 16 -21.09 -7.52 -40.05
C ALA A 16 -20.31 -7.73 -38.75
N LEU A 17 -19.27 -6.94 -38.54
CA LEU A 17 -18.63 -6.82 -37.22
C LEU A 17 -19.52 -5.98 -36.31
N ALA A 18 -20.18 -6.62 -35.35
CA ALA A 18 -20.81 -5.94 -34.22
C ALA A 18 -19.72 -5.37 -33.31
N ALA A 19 -19.48 -4.07 -33.38
CA ALA A 19 -18.66 -3.36 -32.44
C ALA A 19 -19.40 -3.28 -31.10
N VAL A 20 -19.03 -4.13 -30.15
CA VAL A 20 -19.43 -3.99 -28.75
C VAL A 20 -18.68 -2.78 -28.20
N GLY A 21 -19.34 -1.64 -28.17
CA GLY A 21 -18.82 -0.43 -27.52
C GLY A 21 -18.77 -0.64 -26.01
N ILE A 22 -17.56 -0.87 -25.47
CA ILE A 22 -17.33 -0.82 -24.02
C ILE A 22 -17.40 0.65 -23.63
N VAL A 23 -18.51 1.07 -23.04
CA VAL A 23 -18.62 2.38 -22.40
C VAL A 23 -17.78 2.33 -21.12
N VAL A 24 -16.54 2.75 -21.22
CA VAL A 24 -15.71 3.02 -20.04
C VAL A 24 -16.21 4.34 -19.45
N SER A 25 -17.08 4.25 -18.44
CA SER A 25 -17.45 5.43 -17.65
C SER A 25 -16.19 5.90 -16.91
N ALA A 26 -15.59 6.98 -17.38
CA ALA A 26 -14.53 7.65 -16.67
C ALA A 26 -15.11 8.21 -15.36
N VAL A 27 -14.86 7.53 -14.25
CA VAL A 27 -15.10 8.10 -12.92
C VAL A 27 -14.16 9.29 -12.80
N ALA A 28 -14.71 10.48 -12.65
CA ALA A 28 -13.92 11.69 -12.46
C ALA A 28 -13.04 11.50 -11.23
N ALA A 29 -11.72 11.52 -11.42
CA ALA A 29 -10.76 11.40 -10.34
C ALA A 29 -10.99 12.55 -9.35
N THR A 30 -11.45 12.24 -8.14
CA THR A 30 -11.60 13.22 -7.07
C THR A 30 -10.23 13.70 -6.59
N ALA A 31 -10.10 15.00 -6.35
CA ALA A 31 -8.85 15.52 -5.79
C ALA A 31 -8.63 14.97 -4.37
N PRO A 32 -7.37 14.69 -3.97
CA PRO A 32 -7.08 14.23 -2.62
C PRO A 32 -7.53 15.25 -1.58
N ALA A 33 -8.23 14.79 -0.54
CA ALA A 33 -8.66 15.63 0.57
C ALA A 33 -7.68 15.52 1.75
N PRO A 34 -7.36 16.65 2.45
CA PRO A 34 -6.51 16.59 3.62
C PRO A 34 -7.23 15.89 4.77
N VAL A 35 -6.55 14.93 5.42
CA VAL A 35 -7.02 14.21 6.61
C VAL A 35 -6.35 14.77 7.86
N LYS A 36 -5.02 14.90 7.80
CA LYS A 36 -4.20 15.56 8.81
C LYS A 36 -3.24 16.49 8.09
N ALA A 37 -3.36 17.77 8.34
CA ALA A 37 -2.50 18.81 7.79
C ALA A 37 -2.28 19.91 8.82
N GLY A 38 -1.03 20.26 9.07
CA GLY A 38 -0.69 21.23 10.11
C GLY A 38 0.76 21.71 9.99
N PRO A 39 1.24 22.50 10.96
CA PRO A 39 2.62 22.98 10.95
C PRO A 39 3.65 21.90 11.27
N ARG A 40 3.23 20.74 11.80
CA ARG A 40 4.07 19.60 12.14
C ARG A 40 3.94 18.51 11.07
N ASN A 41 4.97 17.69 10.91
CA ASN A 41 4.91 16.54 10.03
C ASN A 41 3.92 15.52 10.58
N GLU A 42 3.03 15.06 9.74
CA GLU A 42 2.04 14.03 10.02
C GLU A 42 2.18 12.93 8.97
N VAL A 43 2.53 11.71 9.41
CA VAL A 43 2.97 10.61 8.53
C VAL A 43 2.45 9.26 9.02
N GLY A 44 2.53 8.25 8.16
CA GLY A 44 2.24 6.86 8.48
C GLY A 44 0.78 6.64 8.85
N PRO A 45 -0.18 6.97 7.98
CA PRO A 45 -1.58 6.74 8.26
C PRO A 45 -1.90 5.24 8.34
N ALA A 46 -2.72 4.87 9.33
CA ALA A 46 -3.39 3.58 9.38
C ALA A 46 -4.83 3.78 9.83
N ALA A 47 -5.76 3.02 9.28
CA ALA A 47 -7.17 3.15 9.55
C ALA A 47 -7.87 1.80 9.69
N SER A 48 -8.90 1.74 10.52
CA SER A 48 -9.95 0.76 10.54
C SER A 48 -11.30 1.48 10.53
N ASP A 49 -12.42 0.78 10.65
CA ASP A 49 -13.75 1.39 10.57
C ASP A 49 -13.93 2.53 11.61
N ASP A 50 -13.44 2.33 12.82
CA ASP A 50 -13.63 3.29 13.93
C ASP A 50 -12.36 4.03 14.33
N TRP A 51 -11.19 3.59 13.86
CA TRP A 51 -9.90 4.09 14.31
C TRP A 51 -9.07 4.70 13.19
N PHE A 52 -8.42 5.82 13.50
CA PHE A 52 -7.37 6.42 12.69
C PHE A 52 -6.11 6.62 13.52
N VAL A 53 -4.97 6.18 13.01
CA VAL A 53 -3.68 6.27 13.67
C VAL A 53 -2.69 6.95 12.75
N TRP A 54 -1.85 7.81 13.32
CA TRP A 54 -0.78 8.50 12.58
C TRP A 54 0.39 8.86 13.49
N SER A 55 1.53 9.08 12.90
CA SER A 55 2.69 9.61 13.59
C SER A 55 2.82 11.11 13.36
N LYS A 56 3.19 11.86 14.40
CA LYS A 56 3.29 13.32 14.36
C LYS A 56 4.58 13.79 14.97
N SER A 57 5.30 14.71 14.31
CA SER A 57 6.52 15.29 14.86
C SER A 57 6.22 16.15 16.09
N ARG A 58 7.12 16.10 17.09
CA ARG A 58 6.99 16.93 18.30
C ARG A 58 7.15 18.41 18.01
N GLU A 59 7.99 18.73 17.01
CA GLU A 59 8.25 20.07 16.54
C GLU A 59 8.02 20.18 15.04
N PRO A 60 7.83 21.39 14.50
CA PRO A 60 7.70 21.56 13.06
C PRO A 60 8.92 21.03 12.31
N ARG A 61 8.68 20.17 11.31
CA ARG A 61 9.69 19.63 10.38
C ARG A 61 10.79 18.79 11.01
N THR A 62 10.61 18.29 12.23
CA THR A 62 11.63 17.50 12.93
C THR A 62 11.15 16.12 13.32
N SER A 63 12.09 15.24 13.57
CA SER A 63 11.96 14.05 14.40
C SER A 63 12.38 14.45 15.83
N PRO A 64 11.91 13.80 16.86
CA PRO A 64 11.21 12.51 16.91
C PRO A 64 9.70 12.59 16.66
N LEU A 65 9.13 11.44 16.28
CA LEU A 65 7.71 11.28 16.04
C LEU A 65 6.99 10.63 17.24
N ASP A 66 5.84 11.16 17.58
CA ASP A 66 4.89 10.54 18.51
C ASP A 66 3.73 9.90 17.75
N LEU A 67 3.33 8.72 18.18
CA LEU A 67 2.21 7.98 17.61
C LEU A 67 0.92 8.36 18.30
N TYR A 68 -0.08 8.73 17.52
CA TYR A 68 -1.41 9.10 17.97
C TYR A 68 -2.46 8.16 17.41
N ALA A 69 -3.49 7.88 18.22
CA ALA A 69 -4.68 7.17 17.80
C ALA A 69 -5.91 7.99 18.11
N GLN A 70 -6.91 7.93 17.26
CA GLN A 70 -8.18 8.61 17.40
C GLN A 70 -9.31 7.66 17.02
N GLN A 71 -10.25 7.45 17.94
CA GLN A 71 -11.52 6.83 17.62
C GLN A 71 -12.47 7.88 17.03
N THR A 72 -13.33 7.46 16.11
CA THR A 72 -14.34 8.34 15.50
C THR A 72 -15.18 9.01 16.58
N GLY A 73 -15.32 10.33 16.51
CA GLY A 73 -16.05 11.12 17.50
C GLY A 73 -15.30 11.42 18.82
N HIS A 74 -14.09 10.92 19.00
CA HIS A 74 -13.29 11.13 20.23
C HIS A 74 -12.03 11.95 19.99
N ALA A 75 -11.50 12.53 21.05
CA ALA A 75 -10.22 13.22 21.01
C ALA A 75 -9.05 12.22 20.81
N PRO A 76 -7.99 12.59 20.09
CA PRO A 76 -6.83 11.73 19.93
C PRO A 76 -6.05 11.58 21.22
N PHE A 77 -5.39 10.42 21.38
CA PHE A 77 -4.45 10.15 22.46
C PHE A 77 -3.11 9.62 21.93
N LYS A 78 -2.06 9.80 22.73
CA LYS A 78 -0.73 9.32 22.40
C LYS A 78 -0.58 7.85 22.81
N VAL A 79 -0.02 7.04 21.91
CA VAL A 79 0.16 5.59 22.08
C VAL A 79 1.53 5.24 22.62
N ASN A 80 2.61 5.81 22.04
CA ASN A 80 3.96 5.42 22.42
C ASN A 80 4.41 6.03 23.76
N PRO A 81 5.26 5.32 24.53
CA PRO A 81 5.80 5.82 25.80
C PRO A 81 6.59 7.13 25.64
N LYS A 82 6.76 7.85 26.75
CA LYS A 82 7.66 9.02 26.80
C LYS A 82 9.08 8.62 26.36
N ASN A 83 9.81 9.54 25.76
CA ASN A 83 11.20 9.38 25.30
C ASN A 83 11.43 8.25 24.27
N THR A 84 10.38 7.85 23.56
CA THR A 84 10.47 6.95 22.41
C THR A 84 9.94 7.62 21.17
N GLN A 85 10.27 7.09 20.00
CA GLN A 85 9.68 7.46 18.72
C GLN A 85 8.87 6.29 18.20
N ALA A 86 7.81 6.55 17.44
CA ALA A 86 7.04 5.48 16.85
C ALA A 86 6.49 5.88 15.48
N TYR A 87 6.46 4.90 14.58
CA TYR A 87 5.80 4.98 13.29
C TYR A 87 4.58 4.07 13.30
N ALA A 88 3.44 4.58 12.81
CA ALA A 88 2.27 3.75 12.60
C ALA A 88 2.58 2.66 11.56
N GLY A 89 1.91 1.53 11.70
CA GLY A 89 1.97 0.43 10.73
C GLY A 89 0.58 0.14 10.20
N ALA A 90 -0.20 -0.70 10.90
CA ALA A 90 -1.55 -1.06 10.46
C ALA A 90 -2.46 -1.36 11.66
N ILE A 91 -3.76 -1.30 11.40
CA ILE A 91 -4.82 -1.63 12.36
C ILE A 91 -5.63 -2.80 11.79
N ASP A 92 -5.90 -3.80 12.63
CA ASP A 92 -6.83 -4.88 12.36
C ASP A 92 -7.85 -4.94 13.53
N GLY A 93 -9.09 -4.55 13.27
CA GLY A 93 -10.07 -4.29 14.32
C GLY A 93 -9.60 -3.20 15.29
N THR A 94 -9.33 -3.56 16.54
CA THR A 94 -8.75 -2.69 17.57
C THR A 94 -7.26 -2.93 17.81
N THR A 95 -6.66 -3.89 17.14
CA THR A 95 -5.25 -4.21 17.28
C THR A 95 -4.41 -3.36 16.34
N LEU A 96 -3.54 -2.53 16.92
CA LEU A 96 -2.55 -1.74 16.21
C LEU A 96 -1.20 -2.44 16.23
N ALA A 97 -0.60 -2.64 15.06
CA ALA A 97 0.81 -2.97 14.91
C ALA A 97 1.61 -1.70 14.59
N TYR A 98 2.71 -1.44 15.29
CA TYR A 98 3.52 -0.26 15.06
C TYR A 98 5.01 -0.50 15.32
N GLN A 99 5.84 0.35 14.75
CA GLN A 99 7.29 0.36 14.97
C GLN A 99 7.64 1.30 16.12
N LEU A 100 8.38 0.80 17.11
CA LEU A 100 8.91 1.55 18.24
C LEU A 100 10.41 1.71 18.09
N ILE A 101 10.91 2.96 18.15
CA ILE A 101 12.32 3.29 18.06
C ILE A 101 12.78 3.83 19.42
N ARG A 102 13.86 3.26 19.95
CA ARG A 102 14.52 3.69 21.19
C ARG A 102 15.88 4.26 20.86
N GLY A 103 16.17 5.48 21.32
CA GLY A 103 17.43 6.16 21.01
C GLY A 103 17.48 6.73 19.60
N ASN A 104 18.63 6.67 18.94
CA ASN A 104 18.82 7.16 17.58
C ASN A 104 18.21 6.20 16.55
N LEU A 105 17.69 6.74 15.46
CA LEU A 105 17.06 6.01 14.38
C LEU A 105 17.91 4.87 13.79
N ALA A 106 19.23 4.95 13.95
CA ALA A 106 20.17 3.98 13.36
C ALA A 106 20.36 2.69 14.16
N ASP A 107 19.99 2.66 15.45
CA ASP A 107 20.51 1.63 16.33
C ASP A 107 19.59 0.42 16.51
N ARG A 108 18.31 0.66 16.76
CA ARG A 108 17.36 -0.44 17.00
C ARG A 108 15.91 0.00 16.89
N SER A 109 15.10 -0.81 16.24
CA SER A 109 13.63 -0.70 16.32
C SER A 109 13.02 -2.05 16.60
N ASP A 110 11.95 -2.03 17.38
CA ASP A 110 11.13 -3.19 17.70
C ASP A 110 9.71 -2.98 17.18
N LEU A 111 9.02 -4.04 16.82
CA LEU A 111 7.58 -4.02 16.55
C LEU A 111 6.80 -4.17 17.86
N ARG A 112 5.64 -3.54 17.94
CA ARG A 112 4.73 -3.59 19.07
C ARG A 112 3.31 -3.86 18.58
N LEU A 113 2.55 -4.57 19.40
CA LEU A 113 1.11 -4.69 19.29
C LEU A 113 0.46 -3.91 20.44
N TYR A 114 -0.66 -3.26 20.14
CA TYR A 114 -1.39 -2.42 21.11
C TYR A 114 -2.89 -2.56 20.89
N ASP A 115 -3.63 -2.77 21.96
CA ASP A 115 -5.09 -2.72 21.93
C ASP A 115 -5.55 -1.27 22.06
N LEU A 116 -6.15 -0.73 21.02
CA LEU A 116 -6.61 0.66 20.96
C LEU A 116 -7.81 0.89 21.88
N ALA A 117 -8.72 -0.08 22.00
CA ALA A 117 -9.91 0.04 22.85
C ALA A 117 -9.55 -0.05 24.33
N ALA A 118 -8.76 -1.04 24.70
CA ALA A 118 -8.31 -1.25 26.07
C ALA A 118 -7.09 -0.39 26.47
N ARG A 119 -6.46 0.27 25.51
CA ARG A 119 -5.30 1.18 25.68
C ARG A 119 -4.12 0.56 26.40
N HIS A 120 -3.75 -0.65 26.04
CA HIS A 120 -2.58 -1.33 26.60
C HIS A 120 -1.78 -2.09 25.54
N LEU A 121 -0.50 -2.37 25.86
CA LEU A 121 0.36 -3.19 25.02
C LEU A 121 -0.08 -4.65 25.04
N LEU A 122 -0.15 -5.25 23.88
CA LEU A 122 -0.31 -6.70 23.71
C LEU A 122 1.04 -7.40 23.62
N PRO A 123 1.14 -8.66 24.02
CA PRO A 123 2.37 -9.43 23.89
C PRO A 123 2.74 -9.61 22.41
N MET A 124 4.01 -9.35 22.09
CA MET A 124 4.55 -9.66 20.78
C MET A 124 5.08 -11.10 20.80
N PRO A 125 4.68 -11.98 19.84
CA PRO A 125 5.20 -13.33 19.77
C PRO A 125 6.72 -13.38 19.66
N SER A 126 7.33 -14.42 20.26
CA SER A 126 8.79 -14.63 20.21
C SER A 126 9.28 -14.73 18.77
N GLY A 127 10.48 -14.23 18.50
CA GLY A 127 11.12 -14.27 17.18
C GLY A 127 10.63 -13.19 16.18
N VAL A 128 9.64 -12.36 16.54
CA VAL A 128 9.30 -11.16 15.75
C VAL A 128 10.36 -10.08 15.94
N ASN A 129 10.65 -9.73 17.19
CA ASN A 129 11.74 -8.80 17.49
C ASN A 129 13.07 -9.56 17.72
N THR A 130 14.14 -9.03 17.19
CA THR A 130 15.49 -9.58 17.31
C THR A 130 16.48 -8.48 17.68
N SER A 131 17.78 -8.74 17.61
CA SER A 131 18.81 -7.70 17.72
C SER A 131 18.94 -6.85 16.46
N ARG A 132 18.15 -7.12 15.42
CA ARG A 132 18.17 -6.39 14.15
C ARG A 132 17.12 -5.30 14.15
N TRP A 133 17.14 -4.50 13.09
CA TRP A 133 16.11 -3.50 12.81
C TRP A 133 14.86 -4.18 12.26
N GLU A 134 13.72 -4.01 12.92
CA GLU A 134 12.40 -4.39 12.42
C GLU A 134 11.58 -3.14 12.10
N CYS A 135 10.95 -3.08 10.89
CA CYS A 135 10.15 -1.94 10.46
C CYS A 135 9.03 -2.32 9.48
N CYS A 136 8.36 -1.29 9.03
CA CYS A 136 7.44 -1.37 7.89
C CYS A 136 6.37 -2.44 8.12
N VAL A 137 5.76 -2.39 9.32
CA VAL A 137 4.84 -3.42 9.79
C VAL A 137 3.44 -3.19 9.25
N SER A 138 2.78 -4.28 8.85
CA SER A 138 1.36 -4.32 8.52
C SER A 138 0.69 -5.55 9.13
N LEU A 139 -0.61 -5.46 9.42
CA LEU A 139 -1.38 -6.47 10.12
C LEU A 139 -2.75 -6.63 9.45
N SER A 140 -3.17 -7.87 9.19
CA SER A 140 -4.52 -8.22 8.73
C SER A 140 -4.81 -9.69 8.96
N GLY A 141 -5.99 -10.03 9.47
CA GLY A 141 -6.45 -11.40 9.65
C GLY A 141 -5.51 -12.28 10.50
N GLY A 142 -4.87 -11.69 11.51
CA GLY A 142 -3.88 -12.38 12.35
C GLY A 142 -2.51 -12.61 11.68
N TRP A 143 -2.28 -12.08 10.48
CA TRP A 143 -0.99 -12.12 9.80
C TRP A 143 -0.24 -10.80 9.93
N LEU A 144 1.01 -10.87 10.32
CA LEU A 144 1.95 -9.75 10.43
C LEU A 144 2.93 -9.78 9.26
N LEU A 145 2.92 -8.76 8.42
CA LEU A 145 3.91 -8.50 7.38
C LEU A 145 4.89 -7.47 7.90
N PHE A 146 6.20 -7.71 7.78
CA PHE A 146 7.20 -6.76 8.23
C PHE A 146 8.56 -6.96 7.55
N SER A 147 9.40 -5.93 7.64
CA SER A 147 10.79 -5.99 7.21
C SER A 147 11.74 -6.21 8.38
N ARG A 148 12.84 -6.92 8.14
CA ARG A 148 13.96 -7.11 9.07
C ARG A 148 15.28 -6.83 8.39
N GLY A 149 16.14 -6.04 9.02
CA GLY A 149 17.42 -5.58 8.50
C GLY A 149 17.33 -4.21 7.85
N HIS A 150 18.39 -3.42 7.97
CA HIS A 150 18.43 -2.04 7.51
C HIS A 150 18.89 -1.95 6.05
N SER A 151 18.32 -1.03 5.25
CA SER A 151 18.63 -0.83 3.82
C SER A 151 20.09 -0.46 3.53
N TYR A 152 20.79 0.12 4.48
CA TYR A 152 22.22 0.51 4.35
C TYR A 152 23.17 -0.41 5.08
N SER A 153 22.66 -1.45 5.74
CA SER A 153 23.45 -2.46 6.42
C SER A 153 23.99 -3.48 5.41
N ARG A 154 25.19 -4.03 5.70
CA ARG A 154 25.71 -5.22 5.01
C ARG A 154 24.87 -6.46 5.31
N ASP A 155 23.95 -6.34 6.25
CA ASP A 155 23.08 -7.40 6.69
C ASP A 155 22.03 -7.75 5.64
N ARG A 156 21.56 -8.96 5.75
CA ARG A 156 20.47 -9.48 4.94
C ARG A 156 19.19 -8.76 5.30
N GLN A 157 18.58 -8.10 4.32
CA GLN A 157 17.23 -7.56 4.42
C GLN A 157 16.23 -8.67 4.11
N LEU A 158 15.17 -8.79 4.90
CA LEU A 158 14.11 -9.78 4.75
C LEU A 158 12.75 -9.10 4.73
N VAL A 159 11.86 -9.58 3.88
CA VAL A 159 10.42 -9.35 3.99
C VAL A 159 9.80 -10.63 4.56
N LEU A 160 9.17 -10.50 5.71
CA LEU A 160 8.68 -11.61 6.52
C LEU A 160 7.16 -11.52 6.68
N LEU A 161 6.51 -12.67 6.59
CA LEU A 161 5.11 -12.86 6.90
C LEU A 161 4.98 -13.86 8.04
N ARG A 162 4.29 -13.48 9.12
CA ARG A 162 4.13 -14.32 10.31
C ARG A 162 2.68 -14.39 10.75
N ASN A 163 2.19 -15.60 10.96
CA ASN A 163 0.91 -15.82 11.59
C ASN A 163 1.07 -15.68 13.12
N LEU A 164 0.30 -14.77 13.72
CA LEU A 164 0.39 -14.46 15.15
C LEU A 164 -0.22 -15.56 16.04
N THR A 165 -1.15 -16.36 15.50
CA THR A 165 -1.83 -17.43 16.22
C THR A 165 -1.03 -18.74 16.19
N THR A 166 -0.61 -19.17 14.99
CA THR A 166 0.10 -20.46 14.81
C THR A 166 1.61 -20.33 15.00
N GLY A 167 2.15 -19.13 14.90
CA GLY A 167 3.58 -18.87 14.90
C GLY A 167 4.28 -19.24 13.57
N GLU A 168 3.54 -19.66 12.55
CA GLU A 168 4.10 -19.89 11.22
C GLU A 168 4.78 -18.65 10.67
N GLN A 169 5.98 -18.80 10.11
CA GLN A 169 6.71 -17.70 9.49
C GLN A 169 7.20 -18.07 8.11
N ARG A 170 6.98 -17.18 7.15
CA ARG A 170 7.46 -17.29 5.77
C ARG A 170 8.40 -16.14 5.46
N VAL A 171 9.46 -16.43 4.69
CA VAL A 171 10.32 -15.43 4.06
C VAL A 171 9.77 -15.18 2.68
N LEU A 172 9.11 -14.03 2.47
CA LEU A 172 8.56 -13.67 1.15
C LEU A 172 9.65 -13.19 0.20
N ASP A 173 10.64 -12.46 0.74
CA ASP A 173 11.77 -11.97 -0.05
C ASP A 173 13.00 -11.74 0.80
N GLN A 174 14.17 -11.70 0.12
CA GLN A 174 15.45 -11.40 0.74
C GLN A 174 16.36 -10.62 -0.20
N LEU A 175 17.17 -9.75 0.37
CA LEU A 175 18.17 -9.00 -0.35
C LEU A 175 19.49 -8.96 0.43
N ARG A 176 20.62 -9.22 -0.25
CA ARG A 176 21.98 -9.13 0.30
C ARG A 176 22.78 -8.07 -0.45
N ASN A 177 22.20 -6.93 -0.68
CA ASN A 177 22.85 -5.87 -1.44
C ASN A 177 22.75 -4.55 -0.66
N LYS A 178 23.89 -3.99 -0.28
CA LYS A 178 23.95 -2.68 0.40
C LYS A 178 23.43 -1.50 -0.42
N ASN A 179 23.34 -1.66 -1.75
CA ASN A 179 22.82 -0.63 -2.66
C ASN A 179 21.37 -0.91 -3.04
N GLY A 180 20.69 -1.80 -2.33
CA GLY A 180 19.31 -2.15 -2.58
C GLY A 180 18.42 -1.96 -1.37
N LEU A 181 17.13 -2.16 -1.57
CA LEU A 181 16.07 -2.07 -0.56
C LEU A 181 15.08 -3.22 -0.75
N ALA A 182 14.75 -3.91 0.34
CA ALA A 182 13.58 -4.78 0.41
C ALA A 182 12.71 -4.31 1.58
N SER A 183 11.53 -3.77 1.27
CA SER A 183 10.65 -3.13 2.25
C SER A 183 9.24 -3.68 2.15
N ALA A 184 8.70 -4.18 3.27
CA ALA A 184 7.30 -4.55 3.38
C ALA A 184 6.42 -3.32 3.11
N GLY A 185 5.29 -3.56 2.44
CA GLY A 185 4.20 -2.62 2.27
C GLY A 185 3.05 -2.98 3.20
N GLN A 186 1.91 -3.39 2.62
CA GLN A 186 0.71 -3.73 3.37
C GLN A 186 0.29 -5.18 3.14
N ILE A 187 -0.38 -5.76 4.15
CA ILE A 187 -1.20 -6.95 4.02
C ILE A 187 -2.66 -6.56 4.23
N SER A 188 -3.58 -7.10 3.39
CA SER A 188 -5.01 -6.92 3.52
C SER A 188 -5.73 -8.16 2.97
N GLY A 189 -6.61 -8.76 3.76
CA GLY A 189 -7.22 -10.04 3.44
C GLY A 189 -6.16 -11.11 3.18
N THR A 190 -6.14 -11.69 1.98
CA THR A 190 -5.18 -12.72 1.57
C THR A 190 -3.99 -12.17 0.78
N PHE A 191 -3.87 -10.86 0.60
CA PHE A 191 -2.82 -10.27 -0.23
C PHE A 191 -1.79 -9.51 0.59
N ALA A 192 -0.53 -9.80 0.36
CA ALA A 192 0.61 -9.06 0.91
C ALA A 192 1.43 -8.43 -0.23
N VAL A 193 1.90 -7.19 -0.04
CA VAL A 193 2.70 -6.49 -1.03
C VAL A 193 3.99 -5.94 -0.43
N TRP A 194 5.03 -5.85 -1.24
CA TRP A 194 6.31 -5.25 -0.86
C TRP A 194 7.02 -4.65 -2.06
N THR A 195 8.00 -3.80 -1.78
CA THR A 195 8.92 -3.24 -2.78
C THR A 195 10.28 -3.89 -2.64
N LYS A 196 10.93 -4.19 -3.78
CA LYS A 196 12.34 -4.56 -3.84
C LYS A 196 13.05 -3.74 -4.92
N CYS A 197 14.14 -3.12 -4.53
CA CYS A 197 15.04 -2.37 -5.41
C CYS A 197 16.40 -3.06 -5.44
N SER A 198 16.89 -3.42 -6.62
CA SER A 198 18.19 -4.08 -6.74
C SER A 198 18.81 -3.88 -8.11
N PRO A 199 19.77 -2.90 -8.27
CA PRO A 199 20.12 -1.87 -7.30
C PRO A 199 19.08 -0.75 -7.24
N TYR A 200 19.09 0.07 -6.20
CA TYR A 200 18.31 1.31 -6.19
C TYR A 200 18.82 2.25 -7.30
N PRO A 201 17.95 2.89 -8.11
CA PRO A 201 16.51 3.04 -7.96
C PRO A 201 15.66 2.08 -8.83
N VAL A 202 16.21 0.99 -9.32
CA VAL A 202 15.43 -0.01 -10.08
C VAL A 202 14.58 -0.82 -9.10
N CYS A 203 13.32 -0.43 -8.98
CA CYS A 203 12.38 -0.99 -8.01
C CYS A 203 11.23 -1.72 -8.69
N HIS A 204 10.80 -2.81 -8.08
CA HIS A 204 9.62 -3.58 -8.45
C HIS A 204 8.71 -3.76 -7.25
N ILE A 205 7.42 -3.85 -7.50
CA ILE A 205 6.41 -4.22 -6.51
C ILE A 205 6.02 -5.67 -6.74
N TYR A 206 5.91 -6.40 -5.64
CA TYR A 206 5.50 -7.80 -5.61
C TYR A 206 4.20 -7.91 -4.83
N ARG A 207 3.33 -8.81 -5.29
CA ARG A 207 2.10 -9.18 -4.60
C ARG A 207 2.11 -10.68 -4.36
N TYR A 208 1.96 -11.08 -3.13
CA TYR A 208 1.81 -12.47 -2.70
C TYR A 208 0.35 -12.74 -2.34
N ASP A 209 -0.21 -13.81 -2.87
CA ASP A 209 -1.52 -14.30 -2.49
C ASP A 209 -1.34 -15.48 -1.52
N LEU A 210 -1.84 -15.31 -0.29
CA LEU A 210 -1.73 -16.31 0.78
C LEU A 210 -2.54 -17.57 0.46
N ALA A 211 -3.66 -17.44 -0.27
CA ALA A 211 -4.54 -18.56 -0.58
C ALA A 211 -3.92 -19.51 -1.60
N SER A 212 -3.32 -18.98 -2.65
CA SER A 212 -2.66 -19.78 -3.68
C SER A 212 -1.16 -20.03 -3.41
N GLY A 213 -0.54 -19.26 -2.49
CA GLY A 213 0.90 -19.32 -2.25
C GLY A 213 1.74 -18.72 -3.38
N THR A 214 1.15 -17.94 -4.29
CA THR A 214 1.83 -17.43 -5.48
C THR A 214 2.28 -15.98 -5.31
N THR A 215 3.44 -15.66 -5.91
CA THR A 215 3.98 -14.30 -5.99
C THR A 215 3.89 -13.79 -7.42
N THR A 216 3.34 -12.61 -7.60
CA THR A 216 3.27 -11.89 -8.88
C THR A 216 4.10 -10.63 -8.81
N THR A 217 4.95 -10.39 -9.81
CA THR A 217 5.63 -9.09 -9.98
C THR A 217 4.71 -8.17 -10.76
N LEU A 218 4.44 -6.98 -10.21
CA LEU A 218 3.62 -5.99 -10.91
C LEU A 218 4.42 -5.39 -12.08
N PRO A 219 3.79 -5.16 -13.24
CA PRO A 219 4.43 -4.49 -14.35
C PRO A 219 4.77 -3.05 -13.95
N THR A 220 6.03 -2.66 -14.16
CA THR A 220 6.52 -1.32 -13.90
C THR A 220 6.91 -0.64 -15.21
N GLN A 221 6.61 0.63 -15.36
CA GLN A 221 7.01 1.40 -16.53
C GLN A 221 8.52 1.64 -16.51
N ALA A 222 9.20 1.38 -17.61
CA ALA A 222 10.64 1.59 -17.74
C ALA A 222 11.05 3.03 -17.35
N GLY A 223 12.13 3.18 -16.60
CA GLY A 223 12.65 4.46 -16.15
C GLY A 223 11.86 5.12 -15.01
N LYS A 224 10.85 4.45 -14.47
CA LYS A 224 10.09 4.92 -13.29
C LYS A 224 10.56 4.21 -12.02
N VAL A 225 10.53 4.95 -10.93
CA VAL A 225 10.67 4.40 -9.58
C VAL A 225 9.28 4.16 -9.02
N VAL A 226 9.07 2.98 -8.44
CA VAL A 226 7.83 2.60 -7.73
C VAL A 226 8.17 2.33 -6.28
N TYR A 227 7.29 2.73 -5.37
CA TYR A 227 7.55 2.66 -3.94
C TYR A 227 6.28 2.65 -3.10
N SER A 228 6.45 2.25 -1.84
CA SER A 228 5.43 2.30 -0.78
C SER A 228 4.09 1.69 -1.16
N PRO A 229 4.06 0.40 -1.56
CA PRO A 229 2.81 -0.23 -1.98
C PRO A 229 1.90 -0.51 -0.80
N SER A 230 0.60 -0.31 -1.03
CA SER A 230 -0.48 -0.83 -0.20
C SER A 230 -1.43 -1.69 -1.04
N VAL A 231 -2.29 -2.46 -0.39
CA VAL A 231 -3.21 -3.39 -1.06
C VAL A 231 -4.53 -3.41 -0.34
N ASN A 232 -5.63 -3.55 -1.08
CA ASN A 232 -6.94 -3.81 -0.50
C ASN A 232 -7.28 -5.33 -0.51
N GLU A 233 -8.42 -5.69 0.05
CA GLU A 233 -8.87 -7.08 0.14
C GLU A 233 -9.18 -7.73 -1.21
N SER A 234 -9.44 -6.95 -2.27
CA SER A 234 -9.61 -7.45 -3.64
C SER A 234 -8.27 -7.70 -4.35
N GLY A 235 -7.13 -7.40 -3.71
CA GLY A 235 -5.80 -7.53 -4.27
C GLY A 235 -5.38 -6.40 -5.20
N THR A 236 -6.16 -5.32 -5.30
CA THR A 236 -5.75 -4.10 -6.00
C THR A 236 -4.64 -3.42 -5.23
N VAL A 237 -3.53 -3.14 -5.90
CA VAL A 237 -2.33 -2.53 -5.31
C VAL A 237 -2.30 -1.04 -5.61
N TYR A 238 -2.03 -0.23 -4.59
CA TYR A 238 -1.87 1.22 -4.65
C TYR A 238 -0.43 1.58 -4.35
N TYR A 239 0.16 2.50 -5.12
CA TYR A 239 1.58 2.84 -4.98
C TYR A 239 1.93 4.21 -5.55
N GLY A 240 3.07 4.75 -5.14
CA GLY A 240 3.69 5.91 -5.76
C GLY A 240 4.55 5.52 -6.97
N GLN A 241 4.46 6.30 -8.04
CA GLN A 241 5.35 6.19 -9.20
C GLN A 241 5.94 7.55 -9.54
N SER A 242 7.25 7.64 -9.79
CA SER A 242 7.93 8.90 -10.12
C SER A 242 9.09 8.74 -11.10
N ASN A 243 9.62 9.89 -11.58
CA ASN A 243 10.83 9.99 -12.43
C ASN A 243 12.12 10.19 -11.62
N GLN A 244 12.24 9.79 -10.41
CA GLN A 244 13.32 10.16 -9.50
C GLN A 244 13.34 11.64 -9.09
N GLY A 245 13.42 11.87 -7.79
CA GLY A 245 13.52 13.17 -7.17
C GLY A 245 12.17 13.81 -6.87
N CYS A 246 12.15 14.55 -5.78
CA CYS A 246 10.95 15.14 -5.21
C CYS A 246 10.20 16.02 -6.21
N GLY A 247 8.92 15.75 -6.40
CA GLY A 247 8.02 16.50 -7.28
C GLY A 247 8.22 16.26 -8.78
N LYS A 248 9.04 15.29 -9.18
CA LYS A 248 9.26 14.94 -10.58
C LYS A 248 8.23 13.91 -11.05
N SER A 249 7.08 14.41 -11.52
CA SER A 249 6.02 13.58 -12.12
C SER A 249 5.54 12.45 -11.24
N VAL A 250 5.36 12.73 -9.95
CA VAL A 250 4.83 11.76 -9.01
C VAL A 250 3.36 11.51 -9.29
N LYS A 251 3.01 10.23 -9.38
CA LYS A 251 1.66 9.76 -9.70
C LYS A 251 1.22 8.72 -8.66
N PRO A 252 0.08 8.91 -8.00
CA PRO A 252 -0.58 7.86 -7.27
C PRO A 252 -1.23 6.90 -8.26
N MET A 253 -0.83 5.65 -8.22
CA MET A 253 -1.25 4.61 -9.15
C MET A 253 -2.04 3.53 -8.43
N ARG A 254 -2.95 2.87 -9.15
CA ARG A 254 -3.56 1.60 -8.77
C ARG A 254 -3.29 0.54 -9.82
N GLN A 255 -3.17 -0.70 -9.40
CA GLN A 255 -3.01 -1.88 -10.24
C GLN A 255 -3.98 -2.95 -9.78
N PRO A 256 -5.12 -3.15 -10.45
CA PRO A 256 -6.03 -4.25 -10.19
C PRO A 256 -5.34 -5.62 -10.38
N ILE A 257 -5.97 -6.71 -9.88
CA ILE A 257 -5.49 -8.08 -10.13
C ILE A 257 -5.44 -8.35 -11.64
N ALA A 258 -6.48 -7.95 -12.35
CA ALA A 258 -6.56 -8.04 -13.81
C ALA A 258 -6.66 -6.62 -14.37
N GLY A 259 -5.85 -6.33 -15.39
CA GLY A 259 -5.84 -5.03 -16.06
C GLY A 259 -4.52 -4.28 -15.96
N ALA A 260 -4.50 -3.08 -16.51
CA ALA A 260 -3.33 -2.20 -16.53
C ALA A 260 -3.28 -1.30 -15.29
N ALA A 261 -2.10 -0.75 -15.03
CA ALA A 261 -1.95 0.28 -14.01
C ALA A 261 -2.64 1.57 -14.43
N GLU A 262 -3.36 2.18 -13.49
CA GLU A 262 -4.17 3.38 -13.70
C GLU A 262 -3.78 4.49 -12.73
N LEU A 263 -3.94 5.74 -13.19
CA LEU A 263 -3.81 6.92 -12.32
C LEU A 263 -5.06 7.06 -11.46
N ILE A 264 -4.90 7.17 -10.13
CA ILE A 264 -6.03 7.37 -9.23
C ILE A 264 -6.45 8.84 -9.19
N THR A 265 -5.48 9.72 -9.05
CA THR A 265 -5.70 11.17 -8.92
C THR A 265 -4.46 11.95 -9.31
N ALA A 266 -4.63 13.23 -9.62
CA ALA A 266 -3.50 14.12 -9.88
C ALA A 266 -3.06 14.80 -8.57
N LEU A 267 -1.76 14.78 -8.31
CA LEU A 267 -1.18 15.54 -7.20
C LEU A 267 -0.88 16.98 -7.61
N PRO A 268 -0.96 17.93 -6.67
CA PRO A 268 -0.46 19.28 -6.89
C PRO A 268 1.03 19.28 -7.25
N LYS A 269 1.47 20.26 -8.05
CA LYS A 269 2.88 20.40 -8.42
C LYS A 269 3.79 20.49 -7.18
N ARG A 270 5.03 19.96 -7.31
CA ARG A 270 6.07 19.96 -6.26
C ARG A 270 5.66 19.20 -4.99
N ARG A 271 4.96 18.11 -5.18
CA ARG A 271 4.60 17.15 -4.13
C ARG A 271 5.21 15.80 -4.46
N ASP A 272 5.47 15.03 -3.44
CA ASP A 272 5.87 13.63 -3.52
C ASP A 272 4.98 12.78 -2.62
N ILE A 273 4.97 11.46 -2.82
CA ILE A 273 4.30 10.49 -1.95
C ILE A 273 5.40 9.70 -1.27
N ASP A 274 5.25 9.41 0.02
CA ASP A 274 6.18 8.52 0.72
C ASP A 274 5.51 7.20 1.11
N ILE A 275 4.37 7.26 1.76
CA ILE A 275 3.65 6.07 2.24
C ILE A 275 2.25 6.07 1.65
N THR A 276 1.77 4.87 1.29
CA THR A 276 0.38 4.63 0.97
C THR A 276 -0.22 3.64 1.96
N TYR A 277 -1.49 3.79 2.27
CA TYR A 277 -2.25 2.86 3.09
C TYR A 277 -3.67 2.73 2.52
N ALA A 278 -4.09 1.50 2.23
CA ALA A 278 -5.42 1.22 1.71
C ALA A 278 -6.32 0.64 2.80
N HIS A 279 -7.52 1.19 2.96
CA HIS A 279 -8.52 0.71 3.89
C HIS A 279 -9.87 0.59 3.19
N ARG A 280 -10.49 -0.59 3.28
CA ARG A 280 -11.84 -0.81 2.77
C ARG A 280 -12.84 -0.09 3.66
N LEU A 281 -13.69 0.73 3.04
CA LEU A 281 -14.80 1.35 3.77
C LEU A 281 -15.96 0.36 3.92
N PRO A 282 -16.76 0.50 5.00
CA PRO A 282 -18.00 -0.26 5.13
C PRO A 282 -18.86 -0.12 3.87
N PRO A 283 -19.50 -1.22 3.40
CA PRO A 283 -20.34 -1.19 2.22
C PRO A 283 -21.48 -0.19 2.38
N ARG A 284 -21.68 0.64 1.35
CA ARG A 284 -22.82 1.56 1.28
C ARG A 284 -23.86 0.98 0.31
N PRO A 285 -25.15 1.03 0.64
CA PRO A 285 -26.18 0.64 -0.31
C PRO A 285 -26.23 1.58 -1.55
N PRO A 286 -26.48 1.03 -2.75
CA PRO A 286 -26.64 -0.37 -3.11
C PRO A 286 -25.31 -1.10 -3.28
N GLY A 287 -25.23 -2.33 -2.75
CA GLY A 287 -24.07 -3.12 -2.37
C GLY A 287 -23.07 -3.62 -3.42
N ASP A 288 -23.09 -3.12 -4.67
CA ASP A 288 -22.25 -3.66 -5.75
C ASP A 288 -20.90 -2.92 -5.92
N VAL A 289 -20.61 -1.98 -5.03
CA VAL A 289 -19.40 -1.17 -5.11
C VAL A 289 -18.57 -1.31 -3.83
N VAL A 290 -17.35 -1.80 -3.95
CA VAL A 290 -16.36 -1.74 -2.88
C VAL A 290 -15.64 -0.40 -2.98
N THR A 291 -15.69 0.39 -1.92
CA THR A 291 -14.93 1.62 -1.83
C THR A 291 -13.71 1.41 -0.93
N THR A 292 -12.55 1.67 -1.48
CA THR A 292 -11.27 1.68 -0.75
C THR A 292 -10.86 3.12 -0.54
N ARG A 293 -10.64 3.52 0.71
CA ARG A 293 -9.99 4.79 1.02
C ARG A 293 -8.49 4.61 1.01
N VAL A 294 -7.82 5.33 0.14
CA VAL A 294 -6.36 5.30 0.02
C VAL A 294 -5.81 6.55 0.67
N TYR A 295 -4.99 6.37 1.69
CA TYR A 295 -4.28 7.43 2.38
C TYR A 295 -2.89 7.57 1.82
N TYR A 296 -2.40 8.80 1.73
CA TYR A 296 -1.07 9.14 1.24
C TYR A 296 -0.38 10.10 2.20
N ASP A 297 0.87 9.83 2.50
CA ASP A 297 1.77 10.84 3.02
C ASP A 297 2.26 11.67 1.86
N ILE A 298 1.90 12.95 1.84
CA ILE A 298 2.30 13.89 0.79
C ILE A 298 3.32 14.85 1.35
N VAL A 299 4.55 14.81 0.82
CA VAL A 299 5.61 15.73 1.19
C VAL A 299 5.67 16.95 0.27
N ARG A 300 5.82 18.12 0.84
CA ARG A 300 6.12 19.35 0.11
C ARG A 300 7.61 19.45 -0.16
N CYS A 301 8.03 19.36 -1.42
CA CYS A 301 9.44 19.26 -1.80
C CYS A 301 10.32 20.46 -1.35
N ARG A 302 9.75 21.64 -1.18
CA ARG A 302 10.49 22.83 -0.74
C ARG A 302 10.67 22.91 0.77
N THR A 303 9.68 22.47 1.52
CA THR A 303 9.62 22.66 2.97
C THR A 303 9.85 21.39 3.74
N HIS A 304 9.87 20.24 3.05
CA HIS A 304 9.91 18.90 3.65
C HIS A 304 8.83 18.71 4.73
N GLN A 305 7.70 19.39 4.54
CA GLN A 305 6.53 19.21 5.40
C GLN A 305 5.66 18.08 4.86
N TRP A 306 5.27 17.20 5.74
CA TRP A 306 4.47 16.01 5.48
C TRP A 306 3.06 16.22 6.01
N ASP A 307 2.09 15.93 5.17
CA ASP A 307 0.66 15.98 5.48
C ASP A 307 -0.01 14.69 4.99
N ILE A 308 -1.06 14.25 5.65
CA ILE A 308 -1.83 13.05 5.25
C ILE A 308 -3.05 13.48 4.46
N TYR A 309 -3.22 12.89 3.30
CA TYR A 309 -4.36 13.05 2.41
C TYR A 309 -5.04 11.72 2.15
N SER A 310 -6.29 11.75 1.70
CA SER A 310 -6.99 10.56 1.25
C SER A 310 -7.74 10.80 -0.04
N VAL A 311 -7.99 9.71 -0.76
CA VAL A 311 -8.90 9.64 -1.90
C VAL A 311 -9.69 8.35 -1.80
N ASP A 312 -10.96 8.39 -2.16
CA ASP A 312 -11.81 7.21 -2.24
C ASP A 312 -11.75 6.64 -3.66
N ASP A 313 -11.40 5.37 -3.76
CA ASP A 313 -11.38 4.58 -4.98
C ASP A 313 -12.51 3.55 -4.93
N SER A 314 -13.37 3.54 -5.94
CA SER A 314 -14.55 2.69 -5.98
C SER A 314 -14.41 1.67 -7.10
N GLU A 315 -14.47 0.40 -6.75
CA GLU A 315 -14.43 -0.73 -7.68
C GLU A 315 -15.79 -1.42 -7.72
N ARG A 316 -16.30 -1.70 -8.93
CA ARG A 316 -17.46 -2.58 -9.05
C ARG A 316 -17.03 -4.02 -8.82
N ILE A 317 -17.73 -4.72 -7.95
CA ILE A 317 -17.54 -6.16 -7.79
C ILE A 317 -18.08 -6.81 -9.08
N PRO A 318 -17.25 -7.54 -9.84
CA PRO A 318 -17.76 -8.30 -10.96
C PRO A 318 -18.82 -9.30 -10.45
N PRO A 319 -19.93 -9.51 -11.19
CA PRO A 319 -20.91 -10.50 -10.81
C PRO A 319 -20.22 -11.87 -10.67
N PRO A 320 -20.65 -12.71 -9.72
CA PRO A 320 -20.07 -14.05 -9.57
C PRO A 320 -20.17 -14.77 -10.91
N SER A 321 -19.07 -15.41 -11.32
CA SER A 321 -19.07 -16.21 -12.54
C SER A 321 -20.21 -17.23 -12.48
N PRO A 322 -21.00 -17.39 -13.55
CA PRO A 322 -22.05 -18.41 -13.56
C PRO A 322 -21.40 -19.78 -13.24
N PRO A 323 -22.08 -20.63 -12.47
CA PRO A 323 -21.56 -21.96 -12.19
C PRO A 323 -21.23 -22.67 -13.50
N THR A 324 -20.03 -23.20 -13.59
CA THR A 324 -19.59 -23.98 -14.75
C THR A 324 -20.52 -25.21 -14.84
N PRO A 325 -21.13 -25.48 -16.02
CA PRO A 325 -22.08 -26.58 -16.18
C PRO A 325 -21.45 -27.96 -15.95
#